data_fc4352a0d102531ab3cb5c5418e7fb0c
#
_entry.id   fc4352a0d102531ab3cb5c5418e7fb0c
#
_cell.length_a   1.000
_cell.length_b   1.000
_cell.length_c   1.000
_cell.angle_alpha   90.00
_cell.angle_beta   90.00
_cell.angle_gamma   90.00
#
_symmetry.space_group_name_H-M   'P 1'
#
loop_
_entity.id
_entity.type
_entity.pdbx_description
1 polymer ?
#
loop_
_entity_poly.entity_id
_entity_poly.type
_entity_poly.pdbx_seq_one_letter_code
_entity_poly.pdbx_strand_id
1 'polypeptide(L)' 'MDTEFSTLIDEIIQSIREAGYEPYDQLYGYITTGKGEFITRNGNAREKIKQLNWLAVKEYMEKMEGSK' A
#
# COMPACT_ATOMS: atom_id res chain seq x y z
N MET A 1 14.14 4.22 11.44
CA MET A 1 12.82 4.16 10.82
C MET A 1 12.78 5.03 9.59
N ASP A 2 12.20 4.55 8.53
CA ASP A 2 12.21 5.24 7.25
C ASP A 2 11.01 6.18 7.13
N THR A 3 11.26 7.48 7.28
CA THR A 3 10.22 8.50 7.21
C THR A 3 9.60 8.56 5.82
N GLU A 4 10.42 8.36 4.77
CA GLU A 4 9.91 8.37 3.41
C GLU A 4 8.95 7.22 3.17
N PHE A 5 9.25 6.05 3.70
CA PHE A 5 8.35 4.91 3.59
C PHE A 5 7.01 5.21 4.25
N SER A 6 7.05 5.73 5.49
CA SER A 6 5.83 6.06 6.22
C SER A 6 4.97 7.07 5.47
N THR A 7 5.60 8.10 4.93
CA THR A 7 4.88 9.12 4.18
C THR A 7 4.23 8.54 2.93
N LEU A 8 4.99 7.76 2.17
CA LEU A 8 4.48 7.19 0.92
C LEU A 8 3.35 6.19 1.18
N ILE A 9 3.53 5.32 2.17
CA ILE A 9 2.50 4.32 2.45
C ILE A 9 1.21 4.98 2.95
N ASP A 10 1.33 6.06 3.75
CA ASP A 10 0.15 6.78 4.21
C ASP A 10 -0.58 7.44 3.04
N GLU A 11 0.16 8.03 2.11
CA GLU A 11 -0.43 8.63 0.91
C GLU A 11 -1.14 7.59 0.05
N ILE A 12 -0.53 6.42 -0.09
CA ILE A 12 -1.13 5.33 -0.85
C ILE A 12 -2.44 4.90 -0.21
N ILE A 13 -2.43 4.69 1.10
CA ILE A 13 -3.62 4.27 1.83
C ILE A 13 -4.73 5.31 1.67
N GLN A 14 -4.39 6.58 1.81
CA GLN A 14 -5.36 7.66 1.67
C GLN A 14 -5.95 7.66 0.26
N SER A 15 -5.12 7.51 -0.75
CA SER A 15 -5.57 7.48 -2.14
C SER A 15 -6.51 6.31 -2.41
N ILE A 16 -6.23 5.15 -1.82
CA ILE A 16 -7.09 3.98 -1.98
C ILE A 16 -8.45 4.23 -1.37
N ARG A 17 -8.48 4.82 -0.17
CA ARG A 17 -9.74 5.15 0.50
C ARG A 17 -10.54 6.17 -0.28
N GLU A 18 -9.89 7.18 -0.82
CA GLU A 18 -10.56 8.21 -1.62
C GLU A 18 -11.18 7.64 -2.87
N ALA A 19 -10.59 6.58 -3.41
CA ALA A 19 -11.13 5.91 -4.58
C ALA A 19 -12.27 4.95 -4.24
N GLY A 20 -12.57 4.77 -2.96
CA GLY A 20 -13.68 3.93 -2.52
C GLY A 20 -13.31 2.48 -2.29
N TYR A 21 -12.03 2.18 -2.18
CA TYR A 21 -11.57 0.80 -1.97
C TYR A 21 -11.06 0.59 -0.56
N GLU A 22 -10.98 -0.67 -0.16
CA GLU A 22 -10.41 -1.04 1.13
C GLU A 22 -8.89 -1.17 0.97
N PRO A 23 -8.09 -0.35 1.71
CA PRO A 23 -6.64 -0.38 1.55
C PRO A 23 -6.02 -1.76 1.75
N TYR A 24 -6.46 -2.48 2.78
CA TYR A 24 -5.89 -3.81 3.04
C TYR A 24 -6.08 -4.74 1.85
N ASP A 25 -7.27 -4.73 1.25
CA ASP A 25 -7.57 -5.62 0.12
C ASP A 25 -6.67 -5.33 -1.07
N GLN A 26 -6.48 -4.05 -1.40
CA GLN A 26 -5.62 -3.70 -2.53
C GLN A 26 -4.16 -4.03 -2.24
N LEU A 27 -3.69 -3.71 -1.04
CA LEU A 27 -2.32 -4.04 -0.67
C LEU A 27 -2.09 -5.55 -0.66
N TYR A 28 -3.06 -6.31 -0.17
CA TYR A 28 -2.96 -7.76 -0.16
C TYR A 28 -2.83 -8.32 -1.58
N GLY A 29 -3.64 -7.82 -2.50
CA GLY A 29 -3.54 -8.22 -3.90
C GLY A 29 -2.16 -7.94 -4.48
N TYR A 30 -1.62 -6.77 -4.17
CA TYR A 30 -0.28 -6.41 -4.63
C TYR A 30 0.78 -7.35 -4.05
N ILE A 31 0.72 -7.62 -2.75
CA ILE A 31 1.72 -8.45 -2.07
C ILE A 31 1.70 -9.88 -2.59
N THR A 32 0.51 -10.44 -2.80
CA THR A 32 0.39 -11.84 -3.18
C THR A 32 0.72 -12.08 -4.65
N THR A 33 0.57 -11.07 -5.51
CA THR A 33 0.80 -11.23 -6.95
C THR A 33 2.03 -10.49 -7.45
N GLY A 34 2.48 -9.46 -6.71
CA GLY A 34 3.56 -8.60 -7.15
C GLY A 34 3.17 -7.64 -8.27
N LYS A 35 1.87 -7.54 -8.57
CA LYS A 35 1.40 -6.73 -9.69
C LYS A 35 0.80 -5.41 -9.21
N GLY A 36 1.37 -4.30 -9.68
CA GLY A 36 0.89 -2.97 -9.31
C GLY A 36 -0.52 -2.69 -9.75
N GLU A 37 -1.05 -3.44 -10.72
CA GLU A 37 -2.40 -3.21 -11.22
C GLU A 37 -3.49 -3.46 -10.17
N PHE A 38 -3.15 -4.12 -9.06
CA PHE A 38 -4.08 -4.28 -7.95
C PHE A 38 -4.21 -3.03 -7.09
N ILE A 39 -3.36 -2.02 -7.34
CA ILE A 39 -3.39 -0.76 -6.61
C ILE A 39 -4.06 0.29 -7.50
N THR A 40 -4.98 1.07 -6.92
CA THR A 40 -5.66 2.13 -7.64
C THR A 40 -4.67 3.13 -8.25
N ARG A 41 -5.05 3.76 -9.35
CA ARG A 41 -4.26 4.84 -9.95
C ARG A 41 -4.53 6.18 -9.26
N ASN A 42 -5.56 6.26 -8.45
CA ASN A 42 -5.92 7.50 -7.77
C ASN A 42 -4.73 8.04 -6.98
N GLY A 43 -4.46 9.33 -7.09
CA GLY A 43 -3.39 9.97 -6.36
C GLY A 43 -2.00 9.41 -6.65
N ASN A 44 -1.82 8.77 -7.81
CA ASN A 44 -0.57 8.13 -8.20
C ASN A 44 -0.15 6.99 -7.26
N ALA A 45 -1.12 6.39 -6.56
CA ALA A 45 -0.82 5.33 -5.59
C ALA A 45 -0.07 4.17 -6.25
N ARG A 46 -0.46 3.80 -7.47
CA ARG A 46 0.18 2.71 -8.19
C ARG A 46 1.67 2.98 -8.44
N GLU A 47 2.01 4.22 -8.81
CA GLU A 47 3.40 4.59 -9.02
C GLU A 47 4.16 4.68 -7.70
N LYS A 48 3.50 5.17 -6.66
CA LYS A 48 4.13 5.29 -5.36
C LYS A 48 4.48 3.94 -4.77
N ILE A 49 3.59 2.93 -4.91
CA ILE A 49 3.85 1.60 -4.35
C ILE A 49 5.08 0.96 -4.99
N LYS A 50 5.34 1.26 -6.26
CA LYS A 50 6.49 0.71 -6.96
C LYS A 50 7.82 1.22 -6.42
N GLN A 51 7.80 2.36 -5.73
CA GLN A 51 9.00 2.95 -5.14
C GLN A 51 9.34 2.32 -3.79
N LEU A 52 8.42 1.56 -3.22
CA LEU A 52 8.60 0.98 -1.90
C LEU A 52 9.15 -0.44 -2.00
N ASN A 53 9.93 -0.82 -0.99
CA ASN A 53 10.42 -2.19 -0.88
C ASN A 53 9.24 -3.11 -0.61
N TRP A 54 9.08 -4.14 -1.44
CA TRP A 54 7.96 -5.08 -1.34
C TRP A 54 7.89 -5.71 0.05
N LEU A 55 9.04 -6.13 0.58
CA LEU A 55 9.09 -6.76 1.89
C LEU A 55 8.65 -5.81 3.00
N ALA A 56 9.04 -4.54 2.90
CA ALA A 56 8.64 -3.55 3.88
C ALA A 56 7.13 -3.34 3.87
N VAL A 57 6.52 -3.36 2.68
CA VAL A 57 5.07 -3.24 2.55
C VAL A 57 4.39 -4.45 3.19
N LYS A 58 4.93 -5.64 2.94
CA LYS A 58 4.41 -6.86 3.54
C LYS A 58 4.45 -6.79 5.06
N GLU A 59 5.56 -6.34 5.62
CA GLU A 59 5.70 -6.21 7.06
C GLU A 59 4.73 -5.19 7.64
N TYR A 60 4.53 -4.10 6.91
CA TYR A 60 3.55 -3.09 7.32
C TYR A 60 2.15 -3.69 7.40
N MET A 61 1.78 -4.49 6.40
CA MET A 61 0.47 -5.14 6.39
C MET A 61 0.30 -6.11 7.55
N GLU A 62 1.35 -6.84 7.89
CA GLU A 62 1.31 -7.76 9.02
C GLU A 62 1.04 -7.03 10.32
N LYS A 63 1.60 -5.83 10.47
CA LYS A 63 1.33 -5.00 11.64
C LYS A 63 -0.10 -4.50 11.66
N MET A 64 -0.64 -4.13 10.50
CA MET A 64 -2.04 -3.72 10.40
C MET A 64 -2.96 -4.85 10.87
N GLU A 65 -2.67 -6.05 10.41
CA GLU A 65 -3.45 -7.23 10.75
C GLU A 65 -3.37 -7.53 12.24
N GLY A 66 -2.19 -7.43 12.80
CA GLY A 66 -1.97 -7.69 14.21
C GLY A 66 -2.57 -6.64 15.14
N SER A 67 -2.99 -5.50 14.60
CA SER A 67 -3.57 -4.42 15.39
C SER A 67 -5.07 -4.58 15.66
N LYS A 68 -5.67 -5.59 15.10
CA LYS A 68 -7.11 -5.78 15.25
C LYS A 68 -7.49 -6.33 16.62
#